data_45006e16d83687879dc249ece955a123
#
_entry.id   45006e16d83687879dc249ece955a123
#
_cell.length_a   1.000
_cell.length_b   1.000
_cell.length_c   1.000
_cell.angle_alpha   90.00
_cell.angle_beta   90.00
_cell.angle_gamma   90.00
#
_symmetry.space_group_name_H-M   'P 1'
#
loop_
_entity.id
_entity.type
_entity.pdbx_description
1 polymer ?
#
loop_
_entity_poly.entity_id
_entity_poly.type
_entity_poly.pdbx_seq_one_letter_code
_entity_poly.pdbx_strand_id
1 'polypeptide(L)'
;MKDKLRDLSEHFIAGEMVFDGKLLKVHRDEVRLPDGTLGVREYIRHPGAVAVVPLFDDGAVLLERQFRYPHRREFIEVPAGKLEPDEPHLETAKRELLEETGYSAAKWTRLGVIHTAIAYTDEAIELFVARKLEKQRAAQLDAGEFVETLIAPFDEALAMVRDGRITDAKTVAALLWVRAWDGAHQSIGKPRSTKLR
;
A
#
# COMPACT_ATOMS: atom_id res chain seq x y z
N MET A 1 1.55 16.47 36.94
CA MET A 1 1.98 17.33 35.83
C MET A 1 1.86 16.49 34.55
N LYS A 2 1.06 16.90 33.57
CA LYS A 2 1.05 16.25 32.24
C LYS A 2 2.29 16.74 31.52
N ASP A 3 3.30 15.86 31.32
CA ASP A 3 4.38 16.18 30.42
C ASP A 3 3.81 16.51 29.05
N LYS A 4 3.96 17.77 28.64
CA LYS A 4 3.58 18.21 27.31
C LYS A 4 4.60 17.62 26.36
N LEU A 5 4.18 16.70 25.49
CA LEU A 5 5.07 16.14 24.47
C LEU A 5 5.77 17.29 23.74
N ARG A 6 7.07 17.14 23.50
CA ARG A 6 7.87 18.11 22.74
C ARG A 6 7.32 18.13 21.29
N ASP A 7 7.22 19.33 20.72
CA ASP A 7 6.96 19.49 19.30
C ASP A 7 8.19 19.01 18.51
N LEU A 8 7.96 18.07 17.59
CA LEU A 8 8.99 17.50 16.71
C LEU A 8 8.82 17.95 15.25
N SER A 9 7.98 18.96 15.01
CA SER A 9 7.74 19.47 13.66
C SER A 9 8.99 20.05 13.05
N GLU A 10 9.18 19.80 11.77
CA GLU A 10 10.20 20.41 10.93
C GLU A 10 9.52 21.42 10.00
N HIS A 11 10.15 22.55 9.75
CA HIS A 11 9.56 23.60 8.94
C HIS A 11 10.38 23.82 7.67
N PHE A 12 9.71 23.73 6.51
CA PHE A 12 10.30 24.02 5.20
C PHE A 12 10.87 25.45 5.13
N ILE A 13 12.06 25.59 4.55
CA ILE A 13 12.71 26.87 4.30
C ILE A 13 12.86 27.10 2.80
N ALA A 14 13.52 26.20 2.10
CA ALA A 14 13.74 26.24 0.68
C ALA A 14 13.92 24.82 0.14
N GLY A 15 13.67 24.60 -1.15
CA GLY A 15 13.84 23.29 -1.75
C GLY A 15 13.89 23.34 -3.26
N GLU A 16 14.38 22.27 -3.84
CA GLU A 16 14.47 22.07 -5.27
C GLU A 16 14.24 20.61 -5.66
N MET A 17 13.81 20.38 -6.89
CA MET A 17 13.80 19.05 -7.47
C MET A 17 15.18 18.77 -8.07
N VAL A 18 15.92 17.84 -7.44
CA VAL A 18 17.31 17.52 -7.83
C VAL A 18 17.39 16.41 -8.89
N PHE A 19 16.31 15.66 -9.09
CA PHE A 19 16.21 14.68 -10.18
C PHE A 19 14.77 14.60 -10.67
N ASP A 20 14.61 14.79 -11.98
CA ASP A 20 13.33 14.70 -12.69
C ASP A 20 13.39 13.55 -13.70
N GLY A 21 13.19 12.32 -13.21
CA GLY A 21 13.14 11.12 -14.03
C GLY A 21 11.73 10.81 -14.54
N LYS A 22 11.64 9.80 -15.41
CA LYS A 22 10.34 9.29 -15.88
C LYS A 22 9.49 8.78 -14.72
N LEU A 23 10.11 8.06 -13.77
CA LEU A 23 9.44 7.45 -12.62
C LEU A 23 9.64 8.24 -11.33
N LEU A 24 10.88 8.66 -11.05
CA LEU A 24 11.25 9.25 -9.78
C LEU A 24 11.35 10.77 -9.89
N LYS A 25 10.71 11.46 -8.94
CA LYS A 25 10.84 12.90 -8.71
C LYS A 25 11.51 13.10 -7.35
N VAL A 26 12.82 13.37 -7.35
CA VAL A 26 13.59 13.50 -6.11
C VAL A 26 13.75 14.97 -5.75
N HIS A 27 13.38 15.28 -4.52
CA HIS A 27 13.44 16.61 -3.94
C HIS A 27 14.54 16.69 -2.88
N ARG A 28 15.13 17.87 -2.73
CA ARG A 28 16.02 18.24 -1.63
C ARG A 28 15.53 19.53 -1.02
N ASP A 29 15.15 19.45 0.26
CA ASP A 29 14.65 20.58 1.02
C ASP A 29 15.61 20.92 2.17
N GLU A 30 15.80 22.22 2.42
CA GLU A 30 16.35 22.75 3.66
C GLU A 30 15.19 22.96 4.64
N VAL A 31 15.34 22.47 5.85
CA VAL A 31 14.31 22.54 6.89
C VAL A 31 14.88 23.07 8.19
N ARG A 32 14.04 23.73 9.00
CA ARG A 32 14.34 24.10 10.37
C ARG A 32 13.89 22.99 11.30
N LEU A 33 14.85 22.45 12.06
CA LEU A 33 14.63 21.36 13.00
C LEU A 33 13.99 21.88 14.31
N PRO A 34 13.44 20.98 15.16
CA PRO A 34 12.79 21.35 16.42
C PRO A 34 13.68 22.07 17.44
N ASP A 35 14.99 21.96 17.31
CA ASP A 35 15.99 22.67 18.12
C ASP A 35 16.41 24.02 17.54
N GLY A 36 15.85 24.40 16.38
CA GLY A 36 16.14 25.65 15.66
C GLY A 36 17.31 25.56 14.67
N THR A 37 18.05 24.46 14.64
CA THR A 37 19.13 24.26 13.67
C THR A 37 18.61 23.96 12.27
N LEU A 38 19.49 23.99 11.26
CA LEU A 38 19.14 23.64 9.88
C LEU A 38 19.44 22.17 9.61
N GLY A 39 18.60 21.57 8.80
CA GLY A 39 18.75 20.21 8.31
C GLY A 39 18.41 20.10 6.84
N VAL A 40 18.85 19.03 6.18
CA VAL A 40 18.50 18.71 4.80
C VAL A 40 17.64 17.46 4.77
N ARG A 41 16.62 17.47 3.90
CA ARG A 41 15.77 16.31 3.62
C ARG A 41 15.80 16.00 2.13
N GLU A 42 16.13 14.78 1.80
CA GLU A 42 16.07 14.27 0.44
C GLU A 42 15.00 13.17 0.39
N TYR A 43 14.08 13.30 -0.54
CA TYR A 43 12.92 12.38 -0.61
C TYR A 43 12.32 12.32 -2.01
N ILE A 44 11.55 11.26 -2.25
CA ILE A 44 10.82 11.06 -3.50
C ILE A 44 9.39 11.57 -3.30
N ARG A 45 8.93 12.43 -4.19
CA ARG A 45 7.52 12.78 -4.34
C ARG A 45 6.80 11.68 -5.12
N HIS A 46 5.71 11.18 -4.55
CA HIS A 46 4.92 10.10 -5.14
C HIS A 46 3.45 10.51 -5.29
N PRO A 47 2.75 10.14 -6.38
CA PRO A 47 1.33 10.49 -6.57
C PRO A 47 0.39 9.80 -5.57
N GLY A 48 0.87 8.80 -4.84
CA GLY A 48 0.07 7.88 -4.06
C GLY A 48 -0.24 6.62 -4.87
N ALA A 49 -0.79 5.63 -4.18
CA ALA A 49 -1.17 4.36 -4.78
C ALA A 49 -2.38 3.74 -4.05
N VAL A 50 -2.93 2.70 -4.66
CA VAL A 50 -3.91 1.81 -4.04
C VAL A 50 -3.39 0.39 -4.06
N ALA A 51 -3.85 -0.44 -3.12
CA ALA A 51 -3.65 -1.88 -3.18
C ALA A 51 -4.95 -2.60 -2.77
N VAL A 52 -5.20 -3.73 -3.40
CA VAL A 52 -6.46 -4.46 -3.28
C VAL A 52 -6.19 -5.87 -2.78
N VAL A 53 -6.94 -6.34 -1.77
CA VAL A 53 -7.00 -7.74 -1.36
C VAL A 53 -8.27 -8.36 -1.97
N PRO A 54 -8.17 -9.05 -3.13
CA PRO A 54 -9.32 -9.67 -3.75
C PRO A 54 -9.60 -11.01 -3.09
N LEU A 55 -10.76 -11.15 -2.44
CA LEU A 55 -11.17 -12.33 -1.71
C LEU A 55 -12.35 -13.01 -2.38
N PHE A 56 -12.19 -14.29 -2.68
CA PHE A 56 -13.26 -15.16 -3.16
C PHE A 56 -14.17 -15.59 -2.02
N ASP A 57 -15.38 -16.04 -2.37
CA ASP A 57 -16.39 -16.50 -1.40
C ASP A 57 -15.98 -17.78 -0.66
N ASP A 58 -15.09 -18.58 -1.24
CA ASP A 58 -14.53 -19.79 -0.64
C ASP A 58 -13.34 -19.52 0.32
N GLY A 59 -12.99 -18.25 0.48
CA GLY A 59 -11.90 -17.83 1.36
C GLY A 59 -10.51 -17.85 0.70
N ALA A 60 -10.43 -18.01 -0.63
CA ALA A 60 -9.18 -17.83 -1.35
C ALA A 60 -8.89 -16.35 -1.61
N VAL A 61 -7.62 -16.01 -1.77
CA VAL A 61 -7.13 -14.68 -2.15
C VAL A 61 -6.43 -14.75 -3.50
N LEU A 62 -6.67 -13.76 -4.35
CA LEU A 62 -5.92 -13.58 -5.58
C LEU A 62 -4.69 -12.73 -5.28
N LEU A 63 -3.55 -13.21 -5.74
CA LEU A 63 -2.25 -12.57 -5.63
C LEU A 63 -1.62 -12.50 -7.02
N GLU A 64 -0.50 -11.81 -7.12
CA GLU A 64 0.26 -11.61 -8.33
C GLU A 64 1.71 -11.95 -8.11
N ARG A 65 2.35 -12.48 -9.15
CA ARG A 65 3.79 -12.68 -9.21
C ARG A 65 4.37 -11.74 -10.24
N GLN A 66 5.27 -10.87 -9.80
CA GLN A 66 5.91 -9.86 -10.65
C GLN A 66 7.41 -9.76 -10.36
N PHE A 67 8.23 -9.58 -11.41
CA PHE A 67 9.65 -9.31 -11.26
C PHE A 67 9.89 -7.84 -10.90
N ARG A 68 10.56 -7.60 -9.77
CA ARG A 68 10.93 -6.26 -9.32
C ARG A 68 12.42 -6.00 -9.56
N TYR A 69 12.70 -5.27 -10.63
CA TYR A 69 14.07 -5.03 -11.12
C TYR A 69 15.05 -4.51 -10.05
N PRO A 70 14.68 -3.59 -9.13
CA PRO A 70 15.62 -3.14 -8.09
C PRO A 70 16.14 -4.27 -7.20
N HIS A 71 15.31 -5.29 -6.97
CA HIS A 71 15.64 -6.46 -6.14
C HIS A 71 16.15 -7.66 -6.93
N ARG A 72 16.11 -7.61 -8.28
CA ARG A 72 16.54 -8.69 -9.18
C ARG A 72 15.86 -10.03 -8.92
N ARG A 73 14.63 -10.01 -8.44
CA ARG A 73 13.83 -11.21 -8.17
C ARG A 73 12.34 -10.95 -8.33
N GLU A 74 11.59 -12.04 -8.34
CA GLU A 74 10.15 -12.02 -8.32
C GLU A 74 9.62 -11.83 -6.89
N PHE A 75 8.46 -11.19 -6.79
CA PHE A 75 7.69 -11.02 -5.57
C PHE A 75 6.28 -11.53 -5.77
N ILE A 76 5.68 -12.00 -4.68
CA ILE A 76 4.25 -12.29 -4.61
C ILE A 76 3.60 -11.09 -3.91
N GLU A 77 2.65 -10.48 -4.59
CA GLU A 77 2.05 -9.20 -4.21
C GLU A 77 0.52 -9.25 -4.32
N VAL A 78 -0.17 -8.35 -3.66
CA VAL A 78 -1.57 -8.03 -3.99
C VAL A 78 -1.61 -7.05 -5.16
N PRO A 79 -2.64 -7.07 -6.03
CA PRO A 79 -2.86 -6.08 -7.07
C PRO A 79 -2.75 -4.65 -6.54
N ALA A 80 -2.02 -3.79 -7.26
CA ALA A 80 -1.75 -2.43 -6.80
C ALA A 80 -1.29 -1.53 -7.93
N GLY A 81 -1.79 -0.29 -7.95
CA GLY A 81 -1.39 0.69 -8.94
C GLY A 81 -1.34 2.11 -8.40
N LYS A 82 -0.71 2.99 -9.17
CA LYS A 82 -0.58 4.41 -8.86
C LYS A 82 -1.88 5.16 -9.14
N LEU A 83 -2.09 6.20 -8.34
CA LEU A 83 -3.15 7.15 -8.61
C LEU A 83 -2.85 7.94 -9.88
N GLU A 84 -3.87 8.09 -10.74
CA GLU A 84 -3.86 9.06 -11.81
C GLU A 84 -4.37 10.43 -11.31
N PRO A 85 -4.01 11.54 -11.97
CA PRO A 85 -4.51 12.85 -11.59
C PRO A 85 -6.05 12.87 -11.54
N ASP A 86 -6.60 13.37 -10.42
CA ASP A 86 -8.03 13.54 -10.18
C ASP A 86 -8.86 12.23 -10.17
N GLU A 87 -8.22 11.05 -10.21
CA GLU A 87 -8.92 9.76 -10.10
C GLU A 87 -9.23 9.44 -8.64
N PRO A 88 -10.52 9.16 -8.28
CA PRO A 88 -10.85 8.70 -6.93
C PRO A 88 -10.19 7.36 -6.62
N HIS A 89 -9.62 7.20 -5.44
CA HIS A 89 -8.86 6.01 -5.04
C HIS A 89 -9.63 4.69 -5.24
N LEU A 90 -10.93 4.68 -4.99
CA LEU A 90 -11.74 3.49 -5.23
C LEU A 90 -11.86 3.15 -6.72
N GLU A 91 -11.93 4.15 -7.60
CA GLU A 91 -11.99 3.91 -9.05
C GLU A 91 -10.64 3.41 -9.56
N THR A 92 -9.53 3.97 -9.07
CA THR A 92 -8.19 3.41 -9.32
C THR A 92 -8.12 1.94 -8.88
N ALA A 93 -8.59 1.61 -7.67
CA ALA A 93 -8.59 0.24 -7.18
C ALA A 93 -9.42 -0.72 -8.06
N LYS A 94 -10.54 -0.26 -8.59
CA LYS A 94 -11.37 -1.04 -9.52
C LYS A 94 -10.69 -1.23 -10.87
N ARG A 95 -10.08 -0.18 -11.41
CA ARG A 95 -9.37 -0.18 -12.67
C ARG A 95 -8.19 -1.15 -12.61
N GLU A 96 -7.31 -1.00 -11.61
CA GLU A 96 -6.12 -1.85 -11.42
C GLU A 96 -6.50 -3.32 -11.25
N LEU A 97 -7.48 -3.63 -10.40
CA LEU A 97 -7.97 -5.00 -10.25
C LEU A 97 -8.41 -5.61 -11.58
N LEU A 98 -9.13 -4.84 -12.40
CA LEU A 98 -9.62 -5.31 -13.69
C LEU A 98 -8.49 -5.44 -14.73
N GLU A 99 -7.55 -4.50 -14.77
CA GLU A 99 -6.43 -4.48 -15.71
C GLU A 99 -5.44 -5.58 -15.43
N GLU A 100 -4.98 -5.70 -14.20
CA GLU A 100 -3.96 -6.66 -13.81
C GLU A 100 -4.50 -8.10 -13.73
N THR A 101 -5.75 -8.28 -13.27
CA THR A 101 -6.27 -9.62 -12.98
C THR A 101 -7.42 -10.05 -13.91
N GLY A 102 -8.09 -9.10 -14.56
CA GLY A 102 -9.32 -9.35 -15.32
C GLY A 102 -10.55 -9.62 -14.45
N TYR A 103 -10.50 -9.39 -13.15
CA TYR A 103 -11.65 -9.51 -12.24
C TYR A 103 -12.25 -8.15 -11.92
N SER A 104 -13.58 -8.12 -11.77
CA SER A 104 -14.30 -7.05 -11.09
C SER A 104 -14.79 -7.53 -9.73
N ALA A 105 -15.28 -6.61 -8.89
CA ALA A 105 -15.85 -6.91 -7.60
C ALA A 105 -17.11 -6.10 -7.34
N ALA A 106 -18.13 -6.73 -6.77
CA ALA A 106 -19.38 -6.06 -6.42
C ALA A 106 -19.35 -5.41 -5.03
N LYS A 107 -18.44 -5.83 -4.14
CA LYS A 107 -18.36 -5.31 -2.77
C LYS A 107 -16.95 -4.86 -2.44
N TRP A 108 -16.83 -3.61 -2.00
CA TRP A 108 -15.57 -2.96 -1.64
C TRP A 108 -15.60 -2.50 -0.18
N THR A 109 -14.50 -2.68 0.50
CA THR A 109 -14.29 -2.20 1.86
C THR A 109 -12.94 -1.52 1.95
N ARG A 110 -12.93 -0.26 2.34
CA ARG A 110 -11.70 0.47 2.64
C ARG A 110 -11.14 -0.03 3.98
N LEU A 111 -9.88 -0.43 4.00
CA LEU A 111 -9.18 -0.80 5.24
C LEU A 111 -8.54 0.42 5.91
N GLY A 112 -7.76 1.18 5.16
CA GLY A 112 -7.04 2.34 5.66
C GLY A 112 -5.90 2.72 4.74
N VAL A 113 -4.93 3.50 5.26
CA VAL A 113 -3.75 3.96 4.54
C VAL A 113 -2.50 3.46 5.24
N ILE A 114 -1.53 3.01 4.46
CA ILE A 114 -0.17 2.72 4.92
C ILE A 114 0.82 3.66 4.24
N HIS A 115 1.96 3.87 4.90
CA HIS A 115 3.10 4.57 4.36
C HIS A 115 4.27 3.58 4.33
N THR A 116 4.95 3.45 3.20
CA THR A 116 5.95 2.40 3.00
C THR A 116 7.30 2.79 3.58
N ALA A 117 8.01 3.70 2.95
CA ALA A 117 9.36 4.10 3.33
C ALA A 117 9.39 5.55 3.79
N ILE A 118 8.77 5.85 4.95
CA ILE A 118 8.50 7.21 5.47
C ILE A 118 9.72 8.13 5.64
N ALA A 119 10.92 7.58 5.56
CA ALA A 119 12.16 8.38 5.59
C ALA A 119 12.63 8.79 4.19
N TYR A 120 12.06 8.21 3.11
CA TYR A 120 12.55 8.39 1.74
C TYR A 120 11.49 8.83 0.75
N THR A 121 10.22 8.73 1.09
CA THR A 121 9.11 9.07 0.18
C THR A 121 7.89 9.50 0.97
N ASP A 122 7.07 10.35 0.35
CA ASP A 122 5.74 10.72 0.83
C ASP A 122 4.65 9.75 0.31
N GLU A 123 5.02 8.57 -0.19
CA GLU A 123 4.09 7.58 -0.69
C GLU A 123 3.10 7.14 0.38
N ALA A 124 1.82 7.27 0.04
CA ALA A 124 0.69 6.75 0.78
C ALA A 124 -0.04 5.72 -0.10
N ILE A 125 -0.31 4.54 0.44
CA ILE A 125 -1.05 3.48 -0.26
C ILE A 125 -2.37 3.25 0.46
N GLU A 126 -3.47 3.48 -0.22
CA GLU A 126 -4.79 3.17 0.32
C GLU A 126 -5.17 1.71 0.04
N LEU A 127 -5.55 1.00 1.10
CA LEU A 127 -5.83 -0.43 1.07
C LEU A 127 -7.33 -0.70 0.99
N PHE A 128 -7.70 -1.60 0.08
CA PHE A 128 -9.07 -2.06 -0.11
C PHE A 128 -9.18 -3.59 -0.04
N VAL A 129 -10.33 -4.07 0.40
CA VAL A 129 -10.76 -5.46 0.20
C VAL A 129 -11.84 -5.47 -0.87
N ALA A 130 -11.66 -6.33 -1.86
CA ALA A 130 -12.64 -6.60 -2.91
C ALA A 130 -13.26 -7.98 -2.69
N ARG A 131 -14.59 -8.06 -2.67
CA ARG A 131 -15.35 -9.31 -2.50
C ARG A 131 -16.42 -9.42 -3.59
N LYS A 132 -16.99 -10.63 -3.75
CA LYS A 132 -17.92 -10.93 -4.84
C LYS A 132 -17.22 -10.69 -6.18
N LEU A 133 -16.12 -11.41 -6.34
CA LEU A 133 -15.27 -11.32 -7.52
C LEU A 133 -15.93 -12.03 -8.69
N GLU A 134 -15.88 -11.42 -9.86
CA GLU A 134 -16.37 -11.96 -11.11
C GLU A 134 -15.34 -11.77 -12.22
N LYS A 135 -14.96 -12.86 -12.90
CA LYS A 135 -14.03 -12.82 -14.03
C LYS A 135 -14.73 -12.19 -15.21
N GLN A 136 -14.24 -11.04 -15.67
CA GLN A 136 -14.80 -10.28 -16.79
C GLN A 136 -14.05 -10.57 -18.10
N ARG A 137 -12.72 -10.69 -18.04
CA ARG A 137 -11.85 -10.82 -19.21
C ARG A 137 -10.49 -11.40 -18.83
N ALA A 138 -9.62 -11.59 -19.79
CA ALA A 138 -8.19 -11.76 -19.51
C ALA A 138 -7.59 -10.44 -19.00
N ALA A 139 -6.48 -10.53 -18.28
CA ALA A 139 -5.69 -9.36 -17.85
C ALA A 139 -5.26 -8.53 -19.07
N GLN A 140 -5.23 -7.22 -18.94
CA GLN A 140 -4.77 -6.27 -19.96
C GLN A 140 -3.73 -5.36 -19.32
N LEU A 141 -2.49 -5.88 -19.26
CA LEU A 141 -1.37 -5.20 -18.64
C LEU A 141 -0.88 -4.05 -19.51
N ASP A 142 -0.29 -3.06 -18.88
CA ASP A 142 0.40 -1.97 -19.56
C ASP A 142 1.64 -2.45 -20.30
N ALA A 143 2.09 -1.66 -21.29
CA ALA A 143 3.26 -2.00 -22.09
C ALA A 143 4.52 -2.08 -21.21
N GLY A 144 5.12 -3.26 -21.15
CA GLY A 144 6.31 -3.55 -20.34
C GLY A 144 5.99 -4.12 -18.95
N GLU A 145 4.73 -4.33 -18.61
CA GLU A 145 4.31 -5.07 -17.42
C GLU A 145 4.18 -6.56 -17.73
N PHE A 146 4.68 -7.37 -16.80
CA PHE A 146 4.60 -8.83 -16.85
C PHE A 146 4.20 -9.33 -15.48
N VAL A 147 2.93 -9.67 -15.35
CA VAL A 147 2.30 -10.13 -14.09
C VAL A 147 1.63 -11.47 -14.33
N GLU A 148 1.81 -12.40 -13.42
CA GLU A 148 1.07 -13.66 -13.39
C GLU A 148 0.20 -13.71 -12.15
N THR A 149 -1.10 -13.99 -12.33
CA THR A 149 -2.01 -14.16 -11.21
C THR A 149 -1.92 -15.56 -10.61
N LEU A 150 -2.04 -15.65 -9.29
CA LEU A 150 -2.15 -16.89 -8.55
C LEU A 150 -3.28 -16.79 -7.53
N ILE A 151 -3.97 -17.91 -7.29
CA ILE A 151 -5.02 -18.00 -6.29
C ILE A 151 -4.58 -18.98 -5.21
N ALA A 152 -4.62 -18.57 -3.97
CA ALA A 152 -4.25 -19.38 -2.82
C ALA A 152 -5.28 -19.27 -1.71
N PRO A 153 -5.48 -20.30 -0.87
CA PRO A 153 -6.21 -20.15 0.37
C PRO A 153 -5.64 -18.99 1.21
N PHE A 154 -6.48 -18.19 1.84
CA PHE A 154 -6.02 -17.02 2.61
C PHE A 154 -5.05 -17.41 3.73
N ASP A 155 -5.27 -18.54 4.40
CA ASP A 155 -4.35 -19.04 5.45
C ASP A 155 -3.00 -19.47 4.86
N GLU A 156 -2.94 -19.95 3.60
CA GLU A 156 -1.70 -20.22 2.90
C GLU A 156 -0.95 -18.92 2.57
N ALA A 157 -1.64 -17.88 2.12
CA ALA A 157 -1.03 -16.56 1.92
C ALA A 157 -0.43 -16.01 3.22
N LEU A 158 -1.09 -16.20 4.36
CA LEU A 158 -0.53 -15.85 5.67
C LEU A 158 0.67 -16.75 6.06
N ALA A 159 0.66 -18.03 5.66
CA ALA A 159 1.82 -18.89 5.83
C ALA A 159 3.00 -18.39 4.99
N MET A 160 2.76 -17.94 3.73
CA MET A 160 3.77 -17.33 2.87
C MET A 160 4.38 -16.05 3.48
N VAL A 161 3.61 -15.26 4.22
CA VAL A 161 4.14 -14.12 5.00
C VAL A 161 5.07 -14.61 6.12
N ARG A 162 4.66 -15.64 6.87
CA ARG A 162 5.44 -16.17 8.01
C ARG A 162 6.75 -16.82 7.59
N ASP A 163 6.78 -17.50 6.47
CA ASP A 163 7.96 -18.23 5.97
C ASP A 163 8.82 -17.41 5.01
N GLY A 164 8.43 -16.16 4.72
CA GLY A 164 9.23 -15.21 3.94
C GLY A 164 9.08 -15.37 2.42
N ARG A 165 8.13 -16.15 1.92
CA ARG A 165 7.77 -16.16 0.49
C ARG A 165 7.10 -14.84 0.06
N ILE A 166 6.30 -14.23 0.93
CA ILE A 166 5.75 -12.89 0.75
C ILE A 166 6.50 -11.94 1.67
N THR A 167 7.20 -10.97 1.07
CA THR A 167 8.03 -9.98 1.78
C THR A 167 7.74 -8.55 1.37
N ASP A 168 6.85 -8.34 0.40
CA ASP A 168 6.41 -7.01 0.01
C ASP A 168 5.58 -6.35 1.13
N ALA A 169 5.99 -5.16 1.56
CA ALA A 169 5.45 -4.49 2.73
C ALA A 169 3.94 -4.20 2.62
N LYS A 170 3.45 -3.76 1.44
CA LYS A 170 2.02 -3.47 1.24
C LYS A 170 1.18 -4.74 1.33
N THR A 171 1.68 -5.84 0.74
CA THR A 171 1.00 -7.15 0.76
C THR A 171 0.95 -7.72 2.17
N VAL A 172 2.08 -7.71 2.88
CA VAL A 172 2.15 -8.15 4.29
C VAL A 172 1.17 -7.36 5.15
N ALA A 173 1.20 -6.02 5.05
CA ALA A 173 0.30 -5.16 5.81
C ALA A 173 -1.18 -5.43 5.47
N ALA A 174 -1.51 -5.52 4.19
CA ALA A 174 -2.88 -5.72 3.74
C ALA A 174 -3.46 -7.08 4.21
N LEU A 175 -2.71 -8.18 4.05
CA LEU A 175 -3.15 -9.51 4.49
C LEU A 175 -3.32 -9.58 6.02
N LEU A 176 -2.36 -9.04 6.78
CA LEU A 176 -2.46 -9.00 8.23
C LEU A 176 -3.60 -8.09 8.71
N TRP A 177 -3.87 -6.99 8.02
CA TRP A 177 -4.98 -6.10 8.35
C TRP A 177 -6.34 -6.78 8.12
N VAL A 178 -6.51 -7.47 6.98
CA VAL A 178 -7.71 -8.28 6.73
C VAL A 178 -7.90 -9.32 7.82
N ARG A 179 -6.85 -10.04 8.22
CA ARG A 179 -6.91 -11.03 9.29
C ARG A 179 -7.34 -10.41 10.62
N ALA A 180 -6.77 -9.26 10.98
CA ALA A 180 -7.13 -8.54 12.20
C ALA A 180 -8.57 -8.02 12.17
N TRP A 181 -9.03 -7.54 11.01
CA TRP A 181 -10.38 -7.03 10.81
C TRP A 181 -11.44 -8.13 10.95
N ASP A 182 -11.25 -9.25 10.28
CA ASP A 182 -12.15 -10.41 10.36
C ASP A 182 -12.13 -11.03 11.77
N GLY A 183 -10.99 -11.02 12.46
CA GLY A 183 -10.85 -11.45 13.85
C GLY A 183 -11.58 -10.55 14.86
N ALA A 184 -11.66 -9.24 14.59
CA ALA A 184 -12.35 -8.29 15.45
C ALA A 184 -13.89 -8.47 15.45
N HIS A 185 -14.45 -9.05 14.40
CA HIS A 185 -15.88 -9.41 14.36
C HIS A 185 -16.21 -10.72 15.07
N GLN A 186 -15.21 -11.53 15.45
CA GLN A 186 -15.42 -12.81 16.13
C GLN A 186 -15.18 -12.78 17.65
N SER A 187 -14.40 -11.86 18.16
CA SER A 187 -14.26 -11.59 19.61
C SER A 187 -13.30 -10.44 19.86
N ILE A 188 -13.78 -9.30 20.29
CA ILE A 188 -13.07 -8.44 21.25
C ILE A 188 -14.13 -7.51 21.85
N GLY A 189 -14.30 -7.62 23.18
CA GLY A 189 -14.96 -6.58 23.95
C GLY A 189 -14.32 -5.22 23.64
N LYS A 190 -15.14 -4.15 23.71
CA LYS A 190 -14.83 -2.77 23.36
C LYS A 190 -13.35 -2.42 23.53
N PRO A 191 -12.68 -1.88 22.49
CA PRO A 191 -11.29 -1.45 22.63
C PRO A 191 -11.19 -0.48 23.79
N ARG A 192 -10.25 -0.75 24.70
CA ARG A 192 -9.88 0.23 25.71
C ARG A 192 -9.44 1.49 24.97
N SER A 193 -10.12 2.59 25.24
CA SER A 193 -9.74 3.92 24.76
C SER A 193 -8.31 4.20 25.24
N THR A 194 -7.34 3.90 24.40
CA THR A 194 -5.97 4.36 24.62
C THR A 194 -5.93 5.79 24.19
N LYS A 195 -6.22 6.70 25.12
CA LYS A 195 -5.83 8.10 24.93
C LYS A 195 -4.31 8.09 24.85
N LEU A 196 -3.77 8.29 23.66
CA LEU A 196 -2.39 8.72 23.51
C LEU A 196 -2.24 10.00 24.33
N ARG A 197 -1.49 9.89 25.38
CA ARG A 197 -1.13 11.02 26.25
C ARG A 197 0.15 11.65 25.74
#